data_74dd0cb4c8fd34cba8a54eb9546ee9e9
#
_entry.id   74dd0cb4c8fd34cba8a54eb9546ee9e9
#
_cell.length_a   1.000
_cell.length_b   1.000
_cell.length_c   1.000
_cell.angle_alpha   90.00
_cell.angle_beta   90.00
_cell.angle_gamma   90.00
#
_symmetry.space_group_name_H-M   'P 1'
#
loop_
_entity.id
_entity.type
_entity.pdbx_description
1 polymer ?
#
loop_
_entity_poly.entity_id
_entity_poly.type
_entity_poly.pdbx_seq_one_letter_code
_entity_poly.pdbx_strand_id
1 'polypeptide(L)'
;MQKVVIFGCKGQLGKDLVKLFQAEYEVVGYDLPELNITKPTEVYKLLDEPTPDLVINSAAYTNVDLAEKEVDQAFLVNEVGARLVADLANQWGVPVVYYSTDYVFDGMQRRPYREDDTPNPLSVYGRSKLAGEKTTIECNPKHY
;
A
#
# COMPACT_ATOMS: atom_id res chain seq x y z
N MET A 1 20.63 -9.00 10.60
CA MET A 1 19.92 -9.34 9.35
C MET A 1 18.97 -8.18 9.06
N GLN A 2 18.86 -7.74 7.82
CA GLN A 2 17.92 -6.65 7.48
C GLN A 2 16.48 -7.12 7.68
N LYS A 3 15.63 -6.21 8.17
CA LYS A 3 14.24 -6.49 8.53
C LYS A 3 13.28 -5.84 7.53
N VAL A 4 12.33 -6.60 7.01
CA VAL A 4 11.29 -6.14 6.10
C VAL A 4 9.92 -6.30 6.75
N VAL A 5 9.14 -5.23 6.77
CA VAL A 5 7.74 -5.26 7.22
C VAL A 5 6.81 -5.28 6.01
N ILE A 6 5.87 -6.23 5.97
CA ILE A 6 4.91 -6.40 4.86
C ILE A 6 3.48 -6.31 5.40
N PHE A 7 2.75 -5.25 5.01
CA PHE A 7 1.31 -5.12 5.22
C PHE A 7 0.54 -5.82 4.11
N GLY A 8 -0.55 -6.51 4.47
CA GLY A 8 -1.32 -7.34 3.53
C GLY A 8 -0.65 -8.70 3.25
N CYS A 9 0.09 -9.23 4.23
CA CYS A 9 0.91 -10.44 4.07
C CYS A 9 0.11 -11.72 3.79
N LYS A 10 -1.19 -11.75 4.10
CA LYS A 10 -2.08 -12.90 3.82
C LYS A 10 -2.76 -12.81 2.44
N GLY A 11 -2.65 -11.67 1.76
CA GLY A 11 -3.13 -11.48 0.40
C GLY A 11 -2.36 -12.28 -0.63
N GLN A 12 -2.82 -12.28 -1.88
CA GLN A 12 -2.19 -13.02 -2.98
C GLN A 12 -0.72 -12.59 -3.17
N LEU A 13 -0.48 -11.31 -3.41
CA LEU A 13 0.86 -10.74 -3.56
C LEU A 13 1.67 -10.84 -2.27
N GLY A 14 1.04 -10.52 -1.12
CA GLY A 14 1.71 -10.53 0.19
C GLY A 14 2.34 -11.87 0.54
N LYS A 15 1.66 -12.98 0.28
CA LYS A 15 2.20 -14.34 0.51
C LYS A 15 3.45 -14.61 -0.33
N ASP A 16 3.45 -14.20 -1.58
CA ASP A 16 4.60 -14.41 -2.47
C ASP A 16 5.78 -13.52 -2.05
N LEU A 17 5.50 -12.27 -1.62
CA LEU A 17 6.52 -11.39 -1.07
C LEU A 17 7.13 -11.95 0.22
N VAL A 18 6.31 -12.43 1.17
CA VAL A 18 6.81 -13.07 2.39
C VAL A 18 7.73 -14.24 2.04
N LYS A 19 7.27 -15.14 1.15
CA LYS A 19 8.06 -16.30 0.72
C LYS A 19 9.38 -15.90 0.07
N LEU A 20 9.38 -14.84 -0.74
CA LEU A 20 10.57 -14.35 -1.43
C LEU A 20 11.57 -13.75 -0.44
N PHE A 21 11.09 -12.81 0.39
CA PHE A 21 11.97 -12.05 1.27
C PHE A 21 12.50 -12.87 2.45
N GLN A 22 11.75 -13.82 2.99
CA GLN A 22 12.18 -14.65 4.13
C GLN A 22 13.42 -15.52 3.84
N ALA A 23 13.81 -15.67 2.57
CA ALA A 23 15.02 -16.39 2.20
C ALA A 23 16.32 -15.67 2.64
N GLU A 24 16.29 -14.33 2.70
CA GLU A 24 17.48 -13.50 2.95
C GLU A 24 17.28 -12.44 4.05
N TYR A 25 16.03 -12.17 4.46
CA TYR A 25 15.65 -11.09 5.37
C TYR A 25 14.83 -11.63 6.55
N GLU A 26 14.84 -10.88 7.65
CA GLU A 26 13.84 -11.04 8.71
C GLU A 26 12.53 -10.41 8.23
N VAL A 27 11.47 -11.21 8.05
CA VAL A 27 10.19 -10.74 7.58
C VAL A 27 9.16 -10.70 8.70
N VAL A 28 8.55 -9.54 8.90
CA VAL A 28 7.39 -9.38 9.79
C VAL A 28 6.18 -9.00 8.94
N GLY A 29 5.16 -9.85 8.98
CA GLY A 29 3.93 -9.65 8.20
C GLY A 29 2.76 -9.21 9.07
N TYR A 30 2.01 -8.21 8.63
CA TYR A 30 0.78 -7.74 9.25
C TYR A 30 -0.41 -7.83 8.30
N ASP A 31 -1.55 -8.28 8.83
CA ASP A 31 -2.81 -8.37 8.10
C ASP A 31 -3.98 -8.45 9.09
N LEU A 32 -5.19 -8.41 8.56
CA LEU A 32 -6.39 -8.69 9.33
C LEU A 32 -6.44 -10.18 9.79
N PRO A 33 -6.98 -10.46 10.96
CA PRO A 33 -7.57 -9.53 11.95
C PRO A 33 -6.55 -8.91 12.92
N GLU A 34 -5.26 -9.27 12.86
CA GLU A 34 -4.24 -8.92 13.85
C GLU A 34 -3.92 -7.41 13.82
N LEU A 35 -3.95 -6.80 12.61
CA LEU A 35 -3.71 -5.38 12.43
C LEU A 35 -4.56 -4.83 11.28
N ASN A 36 -5.28 -3.76 11.55
CA ASN A 36 -6.05 -3.03 10.55
C ASN A 36 -5.34 -1.72 10.19
N ILE A 37 -4.85 -1.63 8.94
CA ILE A 37 -4.12 -0.44 8.45
C ILE A 37 -4.97 0.85 8.45
N THR A 38 -6.31 0.73 8.55
CA THR A 38 -7.21 1.90 8.60
C THR A 38 -7.37 2.49 9.99
N LYS A 39 -6.79 1.86 11.01
CA LYS A 39 -6.86 2.29 12.40
C LYS A 39 -5.53 2.88 12.88
N PRO A 40 -5.45 4.22 13.06
CA PRO A 40 -4.22 4.88 13.48
C PRO A 40 -3.61 4.27 14.75
N THR A 41 -4.45 3.94 15.74
CA THR A 41 -3.99 3.36 17.01
C THR A 41 -3.31 2.00 16.85
N GLU A 42 -3.75 1.19 15.89
CA GLU A 42 -3.13 -0.11 15.60
C GLU A 42 -1.83 0.07 14.82
N VAL A 43 -1.82 0.98 13.83
CA VAL A 43 -0.64 1.25 12.99
C VAL A 43 0.49 1.89 13.80
N TYR A 44 0.21 2.97 14.55
CA TYR A 44 1.25 3.69 15.29
C TYR A 44 1.76 2.96 16.54
N LYS A 45 1.04 1.95 17.03
CA LYS A 45 1.57 1.06 18.07
C LYS A 45 2.84 0.34 17.63
N LEU A 46 3.02 0.15 16.32
CA LEU A 46 4.23 -0.47 15.77
C LEU A 46 5.49 0.40 15.92
N LEU A 47 5.37 1.69 16.28
CA LEU A 47 6.53 2.53 16.60
C LEU A 47 7.28 2.05 17.85
N ASP A 48 6.65 1.26 18.70
CA ASP A 48 7.27 0.62 19.86
C ASP A 48 8.10 -0.64 19.47
N GLU A 49 7.93 -1.12 18.24
CA GLU A 49 8.67 -2.28 17.71
C GLU A 49 10.01 -1.88 17.09
N PRO A 50 10.97 -2.81 16.98
CA PRO A 50 12.24 -2.53 16.31
C PRO A 50 12.06 -2.04 14.89
N THR A 51 12.70 -0.90 14.56
CA THR A 51 12.65 -0.27 13.25
C THR A 51 13.07 -1.23 12.14
N PRO A 52 12.27 -1.39 11.07
CA PRO A 52 12.66 -2.17 9.90
C PRO A 52 13.61 -1.39 8.99
N ASP A 53 14.16 -2.07 7.98
CA ASP A 53 14.93 -1.43 6.89
C ASP A 53 14.05 -1.05 5.69
N LEU A 54 12.90 -1.73 5.54
CA LEU A 54 11.96 -1.54 4.44
C LEU A 54 10.53 -1.84 4.88
N VAL A 55 9.60 -1.03 4.42
CA VAL A 55 8.15 -1.27 4.55
C VAL A 55 7.56 -1.55 3.17
N ILE A 56 6.76 -2.61 3.04
CA ILE A 56 6.02 -2.95 1.83
C ILE A 56 4.53 -2.93 2.15
N ASN A 57 3.77 -2.09 1.44
CA ASN A 57 2.32 -2.03 1.55
C ASN A 57 1.66 -2.77 0.37
N SER A 58 1.30 -4.02 0.57
CA SER A 58 0.50 -4.84 -0.35
C SER A 58 -0.96 -4.97 0.08
N ALA A 59 -1.36 -4.31 1.18
CA ALA A 59 -2.74 -4.28 1.61
C ALA A 59 -3.57 -3.34 0.73
N ALA A 60 -4.70 -3.82 0.23
CA ALA A 60 -5.61 -3.05 -0.60
C ALA A 60 -7.05 -3.60 -0.56
N TYR A 61 -8.02 -2.72 -0.78
CA TYR A 61 -9.36 -3.08 -1.21
C TYR A 61 -9.31 -3.33 -2.72
N THR A 62 -9.52 -4.58 -3.16
CA THR A 62 -9.26 -5.00 -4.55
C THR A 62 -10.50 -5.39 -5.34
N ASN A 63 -11.68 -5.42 -4.72
CA ASN A 63 -12.92 -5.75 -5.43
C ASN A 63 -13.40 -4.55 -6.25
N VAL A 64 -13.05 -4.53 -7.55
CA VAL A 64 -13.31 -3.42 -8.46
C VAL A 64 -14.81 -3.12 -8.58
N ASP A 65 -15.63 -4.14 -8.78
CA ASP A 65 -17.07 -3.97 -8.99
C ASP A 65 -17.80 -3.56 -7.70
N LEU A 66 -17.40 -4.14 -6.57
CA LEU A 66 -18.00 -3.82 -5.28
C LEU A 66 -17.58 -2.42 -4.80
N ALA A 67 -16.41 -1.93 -5.19
CA ALA A 67 -15.95 -0.58 -4.88
C ALA A 67 -16.93 0.51 -5.37
N GLU A 68 -17.65 0.26 -6.48
CA GLU A 68 -18.68 1.20 -6.98
C GLU A 68 -19.86 1.39 -6.00
N LYS A 69 -20.06 0.42 -5.10
CA LYS A 69 -21.09 0.46 -4.05
C LYS A 69 -20.50 0.81 -2.68
N GLU A 70 -19.30 0.38 -2.42
CA GLU A 70 -18.59 0.55 -1.14
C GLU A 70 -17.47 1.63 -1.26
N VAL A 71 -17.83 2.80 -1.82
CA VAL A 71 -16.90 3.88 -2.12
C VAL A 71 -16.05 4.26 -0.91
N ASP A 72 -16.70 4.51 0.24
CA ASP A 72 -16.02 4.93 1.47
C ASP A 72 -15.03 3.87 1.96
N GLN A 73 -15.40 2.59 1.85
CA GLN A 73 -14.51 1.49 2.26
C GLN A 73 -13.31 1.36 1.33
N ALA A 74 -13.50 1.54 0.01
CA ALA A 74 -12.40 1.53 -0.95
C ALA A 74 -11.39 2.65 -0.65
N PHE A 75 -11.84 3.88 -0.42
CA PHE A 75 -10.97 5.00 -0.05
C PHE A 75 -10.38 4.84 1.35
N LEU A 76 -11.14 4.33 2.32
CA LEU A 76 -10.62 4.09 3.66
C LEU A 76 -9.41 3.16 3.65
N VAL A 77 -9.44 2.07 2.88
CA VAL A 77 -8.33 1.12 2.79
C VAL A 77 -7.22 1.65 1.88
N ASN A 78 -7.58 2.06 0.64
CA ASN A 78 -6.59 2.36 -0.41
C ASN A 78 -5.94 3.74 -0.27
N GLU A 79 -6.60 4.71 0.36
CA GLU A 79 -6.06 6.05 0.61
C GLU A 79 -5.64 6.22 2.07
N VAL A 80 -6.59 6.13 3.02
CA VAL A 80 -6.30 6.41 4.44
C VAL A 80 -5.34 5.36 5.01
N GLY A 81 -5.58 4.07 4.73
CA GLY A 81 -4.68 2.99 5.14
C GLY A 81 -3.27 3.15 4.53
N ALA A 82 -3.18 3.46 3.23
CA ALA A 82 -1.90 3.71 2.58
C ALA A 82 -1.15 4.90 3.19
N ARG A 83 -1.86 5.99 3.49
CA ARG A 83 -1.30 7.16 4.17
C ARG A 83 -0.72 6.79 5.54
N LEU A 84 -1.45 6.04 6.36
CA LEU A 84 -0.99 5.65 7.70
C LEU A 84 0.27 4.77 7.63
N VAL A 85 0.34 3.84 6.68
CA VAL A 85 1.51 3.00 6.48
C VAL A 85 2.71 3.82 5.99
N ALA A 86 2.49 4.75 5.06
CA ALA A 86 3.56 5.61 4.54
C ALA A 86 4.09 6.57 5.62
N ASP A 87 3.21 7.13 6.45
CA ASP A 87 3.58 7.99 7.57
C ASP A 87 4.34 7.21 8.65
N LEU A 88 3.90 5.99 8.98
CA LEU A 88 4.63 5.11 9.89
C LEU A 88 6.06 4.84 9.38
N ALA A 89 6.22 4.51 8.10
CA ALA A 89 7.54 4.29 7.50
C ALA A 89 8.40 5.56 7.53
N ASN A 90 7.79 6.74 7.32
CA ASN A 90 8.48 8.02 7.44
C ASN A 90 8.93 8.31 8.88
N GLN A 91 8.11 8.01 9.88
CA GLN A 91 8.49 8.16 11.30
C GLN A 91 9.64 7.22 11.68
N TRP A 92 9.73 6.04 11.11
CA TRP A 92 10.89 5.15 11.20
C TRP A 92 12.10 5.64 10.37
N GLY A 93 11.90 6.59 9.46
CA GLY A 93 12.94 7.08 8.55
C GLY A 93 13.33 6.10 7.44
N VAL A 94 12.47 5.12 7.12
CA VAL A 94 12.75 4.04 6.16
C VAL A 94 11.91 4.17 4.88
N PRO A 95 12.35 3.52 3.77
CA PRO A 95 11.58 3.53 2.54
C PRO A 95 10.28 2.72 2.64
N VAL A 96 9.29 3.14 1.84
CA VAL A 96 8.01 2.44 1.65
C VAL A 96 7.80 2.10 0.18
N VAL A 97 7.35 0.87 -0.09
CA VAL A 97 6.88 0.43 -1.41
C VAL A 97 5.36 0.36 -1.39
N TYR A 98 4.71 1.01 -2.36
CA TYR A 98 3.27 0.97 -2.57
C TYR A 98 2.94 0.34 -3.92
N TYR A 99 2.10 -0.69 -3.94
CA TYR A 99 1.64 -1.30 -5.18
C TYR A 99 0.39 -0.59 -5.70
N SER A 100 0.51 0.07 -6.83
CA SER A 100 -0.61 0.68 -7.52
C SER A 100 -1.24 -0.27 -8.56
N THR A 101 -1.92 0.29 -9.55
CA THR A 101 -2.70 -0.42 -10.55
C THR A 101 -2.73 0.34 -11.88
N ASP A 102 -2.85 -0.37 -12.99
CA ASP A 102 -3.11 0.19 -14.31
C ASP A 102 -4.49 0.88 -14.42
N TYR A 103 -5.42 0.58 -13.48
CA TYR A 103 -6.72 1.28 -13.36
C TYR A 103 -6.60 2.77 -13.01
N VAL A 104 -5.41 3.27 -12.71
CA VAL A 104 -5.18 4.73 -12.59
C VAL A 104 -5.25 5.44 -13.95
N PHE A 105 -5.15 4.70 -15.04
CA PHE A 105 -5.31 5.20 -16.41
C PHE A 105 -6.68 4.84 -16.99
N ASP A 106 -7.11 5.60 -18.03
CA ASP A 106 -8.41 5.41 -18.70
C ASP A 106 -8.42 4.33 -19.79
N GLY A 107 -7.26 3.81 -20.18
CA GLY A 107 -7.14 2.81 -21.22
C GLY A 107 -7.35 3.33 -22.65
N MET A 108 -7.44 4.66 -22.85
CA MET A 108 -7.78 5.26 -24.16
C MET A 108 -6.58 5.43 -25.09
N GLN A 109 -5.37 5.27 -24.60
CA GLN A 109 -4.16 5.40 -25.42
C GLN A 109 -3.93 4.16 -26.28
N ARG A 110 -3.39 4.39 -27.50
CA ARG A 110 -3.00 3.34 -28.44
C ARG A 110 -1.54 2.88 -28.30
N ARG A 111 -0.79 3.50 -27.37
CA ARG A 111 0.58 3.13 -26.99
C ARG A 111 0.62 2.68 -25.54
N PRO A 112 1.67 1.97 -25.10
CA PRO A 112 1.88 1.68 -23.68
C PRO A 112 1.92 2.99 -22.85
N TYR A 113 1.34 2.95 -21.66
CA TYR A 113 1.43 4.05 -20.69
C TYR A 113 2.86 4.15 -20.15
N ARG A 114 3.24 5.37 -19.77
CA ARG A 114 4.51 5.71 -19.15
C ARG A 114 4.29 6.31 -17.77
N GLU A 115 5.35 6.41 -17.00
CA GLU A 115 5.34 6.92 -15.63
C GLU A 115 4.93 8.40 -15.55
N ASP A 116 5.17 9.16 -16.63
CA ASP A 116 4.85 10.59 -16.75
C ASP A 116 3.50 10.87 -17.42
N ASP A 117 2.77 9.85 -17.85
CA ASP A 117 1.42 10.02 -18.39
C ASP A 117 0.44 10.44 -17.29
N THR A 118 -0.44 11.38 -17.62
CA THR A 118 -1.43 11.88 -16.67
C THR A 118 -2.45 10.80 -16.32
N PRO A 119 -2.61 10.43 -15.04
CA PRO A 119 -3.63 9.49 -14.61
C PRO A 119 -5.05 10.04 -14.85
N ASN A 120 -5.96 9.17 -15.28
CA ASN A 120 -7.38 9.47 -15.48
C ASN A 120 -8.25 8.24 -15.12
N PRO A 121 -8.36 7.86 -13.84
CA PRO A 121 -9.08 6.67 -13.43
C PRO A 121 -10.58 6.80 -13.65
N LEU A 122 -11.20 5.79 -14.25
CA LEU A 122 -12.63 5.76 -14.55
C LEU A 122 -13.46 5.13 -13.42
N SER A 123 -12.89 4.18 -12.66
CA SER A 123 -13.57 3.45 -11.58
C SER A 123 -13.29 4.03 -10.20
N VAL A 124 -14.15 3.72 -9.23
CA VAL A 124 -13.90 4.03 -7.81
C VAL A 124 -12.62 3.37 -7.32
N TYR A 125 -12.40 2.09 -7.71
CA TYR A 125 -11.17 1.38 -7.39
C TYR A 125 -9.92 2.15 -7.89
N GLY A 126 -9.89 2.52 -9.17
CA GLY A 126 -8.78 3.28 -9.75
C GLY A 126 -8.57 4.63 -9.06
N ARG A 127 -9.65 5.37 -8.77
CA ARG A 127 -9.58 6.65 -8.04
C ARG A 127 -9.02 6.47 -6.63
N SER A 128 -9.47 5.46 -5.89
CA SER A 128 -9.00 5.18 -4.53
C SER A 128 -7.52 4.76 -4.51
N LYS A 129 -7.07 3.97 -5.50
CA LYS A 129 -5.67 3.57 -5.64
C LYS A 129 -4.78 4.76 -6.00
N LEU A 130 -5.22 5.63 -6.90
CA LEU A 130 -4.49 6.88 -7.23
C LEU A 130 -4.40 7.82 -6.03
N ALA A 131 -5.44 7.90 -5.20
CA ALA A 131 -5.38 8.65 -3.95
C ALA A 131 -4.32 8.08 -2.99
N GLY A 132 -4.22 6.74 -2.92
CA GLY A 132 -3.16 6.05 -2.17
C GLY A 132 -1.74 6.34 -2.67
N GLU A 133 -1.52 6.40 -4.00
CA GLU A 133 -0.24 6.86 -4.56
C GLU A 133 0.13 8.25 -4.04
N LYS A 134 -0.80 9.21 -4.22
CA LYS A 134 -0.56 10.60 -3.84
C LYS A 134 -0.24 10.75 -2.37
N THR A 135 -1.01 10.12 -1.49
CA THR A 135 -0.76 10.20 -0.05
C THR A 135 0.54 9.51 0.36
N THR A 136 0.94 8.42 -0.33
CA THR A 136 2.22 7.76 -0.08
C THR A 136 3.39 8.70 -0.42
N ILE A 137 3.33 9.37 -1.58
CA ILE A 137 4.33 10.36 -2.02
C ILE A 137 4.40 11.54 -1.04
N GLU A 138 3.25 12.06 -0.61
CA GLU A 138 3.18 13.20 0.30
C GLU A 138 3.71 12.88 1.71
N CYS A 139 3.47 11.67 2.20
CA CYS A 139 3.82 11.28 3.57
C CYS A 139 5.24 10.75 3.73
N ASN A 140 5.84 10.18 2.69
CA ASN A 140 7.19 9.61 2.79
C ASN A 140 8.05 9.98 1.58
N PRO A 141 9.12 10.79 1.76
CA PRO A 141 10.01 11.15 0.65
C PRO A 141 10.82 9.97 0.10
N LYS A 142 10.90 8.86 0.85
CA LYS A 142 11.56 7.61 0.45
C LYS A 142 10.50 6.59 0.01
N HIS A 143 9.80 6.87 -1.08
CA HIS A 143 8.75 6.00 -1.63
C HIS A 143 9.14 5.37 -2.98
N TYR A 144 8.54 4.22 -3.26
CA TYR A 144 8.65 3.50 -4.54
C TYR A 144 7.28 2.97 -4.97
#